data_657faa189d113eb5749b4e8fa1728c9a
#
_entry.id   657faa189d113eb5749b4e8fa1728c9a
#
_cell.length_a   1.000
_cell.length_b   1.000
_cell.length_c   1.000
_cell.angle_alpha   90.00
_cell.angle_beta   90.00
_cell.angle_gamma   90.00
#
_symmetry.space_group_name_H-M   'P 1'
#
loop_
_entity.id
_entity.type
_entity.pdbx_description
1 polymer ?
#
loop_
_entity_poly.entity_id
_entity_poly.type
_entity_poly.pdbx_seq_one_letter_code
_entity_poly.pdbx_strand_id
1 'polypeptide(L)'
;MRKSLKKLLLLSCALGTVFSTSPTNLYAQSNTATVSHYIVTADNYQLPYDGEEKEFANGINPGYGSGLMFKSLNNDGSIEFYCVTDRGPNGDIPTYIKDGKAYPGKFFPTPKFTPSIGILKIDQNKAQIVDTIPLKDKNNHKISGKVIPFGAIGSTGEVALDFQMNDLGTDVNGLDTEGITRDKDGNFWLCDEYGPFLIKTDSNGKILEKYGPSMGLPSILAQRVPNRGFEGLTIDDDGNIVGIVQSPLDVDGKTSKTAPYTRIVKLNPQTKEVKMYAYPVDKNYKNFSNAKLGDITSIGNDEYLLIEQGKQNGKMQNLIYKVDLKNATTVDTNGDLEYGKVPQNFVPAKKELLLNLRQYGWNIEKAEGLAILPDRQTIAVVNDNDFGIAVKVDDANNNNASVEDYTYDADKKIFLNKNNQQVDIHIGLQQNAPEEQQSQIYLFKLNQKL
;
A
#
# COMPACT_ATOMS: atom_id res chain seq x y z
N MET A 1 55.09 7.76 -77.06
CA MET A 1 53.73 8.22 -77.38
C MET A 1 52.80 7.02 -77.45
N ARG A 2 51.66 7.13 -76.89
CA ARG A 2 50.47 6.23 -76.77
C ARG A 2 50.35 5.49 -75.43
N LYS A 3 49.46 5.99 -74.62
CA LYS A 3 48.93 5.45 -73.37
C LYS A 3 47.99 4.28 -73.70
N SER A 4 48.08 3.19 -72.95
CA SER A 4 47.09 2.11 -72.94
C SER A 4 46.53 1.95 -71.55
N LEU A 5 45.21 2.17 -71.44
CA LEU A 5 44.43 1.97 -70.24
C LEU A 5 44.24 0.47 -69.98
N LYS A 6 44.68 -0.02 -68.86
CA LYS A 6 44.24 -1.33 -68.35
C LYS A 6 43.03 -1.14 -67.40
N LYS A 7 41.92 -1.74 -67.79
CA LYS A 7 40.74 -1.87 -66.95
C LYS A 7 41.00 -2.89 -65.81
N LEU A 8 40.87 -2.46 -64.59
CA LEU A 8 40.91 -3.33 -63.41
C LEU A 8 39.45 -3.71 -63.02
N LEU A 9 39.17 -5.02 -63.20
CA LEU A 9 37.90 -5.58 -62.71
C LEU A 9 38.02 -5.77 -61.19
N LEU A 10 37.23 -5.01 -60.41
CA LEU A 10 37.04 -5.24 -58.99
C LEU A 10 35.87 -6.22 -58.75
N LEU A 11 36.21 -7.41 -58.27
CA LEU A 11 35.28 -8.42 -57.80
C LEU A 11 34.88 -8.01 -56.35
N SER A 12 33.68 -7.53 -56.19
CA SER A 12 33.15 -7.24 -54.85
C SER A 12 32.51 -8.51 -54.26
N CYS A 13 33.21 -9.14 -53.30
CA CYS A 13 32.59 -10.11 -52.38
C CYS A 13 31.64 -9.40 -51.45
N ALA A 14 30.35 -9.58 -51.66
CA ALA A 14 29.33 -9.17 -50.67
C ALA A 14 29.33 -10.19 -49.53
N LEU A 15 29.93 -9.83 -48.37
CA LEU A 15 29.64 -10.52 -47.11
C LEU A 15 28.25 -10.08 -46.64
N GLY A 16 27.28 -10.97 -46.77
CA GLY A 16 25.97 -10.81 -46.16
C GLY A 16 26.08 -10.99 -44.66
N THR A 17 26.08 -9.87 -43.90
CA THR A 17 25.82 -9.89 -42.49
C THR A 17 24.32 -10.11 -42.27
N VAL A 18 23.98 -11.34 -41.88
CA VAL A 18 22.63 -11.66 -41.38
C VAL A 18 22.47 -10.97 -40.04
N PHE A 19 21.82 -9.80 -40.00
CA PHE A 19 21.30 -9.23 -38.80
C PHE A 19 20.08 -10.07 -38.37
N SER A 20 20.25 -10.91 -37.36
CA SER A 20 19.12 -11.47 -36.63
C SER A 20 18.42 -10.34 -35.89
N THR A 21 17.40 -9.76 -36.49
CA THR A 21 16.47 -8.89 -35.76
C THR A 21 15.64 -9.78 -34.86
N SER A 22 16.03 -9.87 -33.58
CA SER A 22 15.08 -10.24 -32.54
C SER A 22 13.88 -9.30 -32.65
N PRO A 23 12.64 -9.78 -32.60
CA PRO A 23 11.49 -8.89 -32.55
C PRO A 23 11.53 -8.16 -31.22
N THR A 24 12.07 -6.94 -31.19
CA THR A 24 11.73 -5.97 -30.17
C THR A 24 10.26 -5.72 -30.36
N ASN A 25 9.45 -6.24 -29.45
CA ASN A 25 8.06 -5.82 -29.28
C ASN A 25 8.09 -4.32 -28.94
N LEU A 26 8.12 -3.49 -29.96
CA LEU A 26 7.68 -2.12 -29.89
C LEU A 26 6.17 -2.19 -29.66
N TYR A 27 5.75 -2.23 -28.40
CA TYR A 27 4.40 -1.82 -28.05
C TYR A 27 4.27 -0.37 -28.53
N ALA A 28 3.59 -0.19 -29.63
CA ALA A 28 3.11 1.11 -30.02
C ALA A 28 2.33 1.65 -28.81
N GLN A 29 2.79 2.75 -28.24
CA GLN A 29 2.16 3.47 -27.16
C GLN A 29 0.85 4.07 -27.69
N SER A 30 -0.20 3.24 -27.79
CA SER A 30 -1.54 3.77 -27.94
C SER A 30 -1.85 4.44 -26.60
N ASN A 31 -2.16 5.73 -26.58
CA ASN A 31 -2.70 6.41 -25.41
C ASN A 31 -3.97 5.68 -24.99
N THR A 32 -3.84 4.72 -24.05
CA THR A 32 -4.96 3.89 -23.59
C THR A 32 -5.87 4.63 -22.65
N ALA A 33 -5.40 5.78 -22.10
CA ALA A 33 -6.18 6.63 -21.21
C ALA A 33 -5.86 8.11 -21.37
N THR A 34 -6.80 8.98 -21.00
CA THR A 34 -6.57 10.38 -20.66
C THR A 34 -6.53 10.57 -19.16
N VAL A 35 -5.82 11.58 -18.65
CA VAL A 35 -5.58 11.75 -17.20
C VAL A 35 -6.02 13.13 -16.74
N SER A 36 -6.72 13.17 -15.62
CA SER A 36 -6.92 14.37 -14.79
C SER A 36 -6.29 14.15 -13.43
N HIS A 37 -5.66 15.17 -12.86
CA HIS A 37 -4.90 15.09 -11.63
C HIS A 37 -5.29 16.24 -10.69
N TYR A 38 -5.45 15.94 -9.41
CA TYR A 38 -5.85 16.90 -8.38
C TYR A 38 -5.04 16.67 -7.11
N ILE A 39 -4.63 17.78 -6.46
CA ILE A 39 -4.13 17.76 -5.09
C ILE A 39 -5.33 17.74 -4.15
N VAL A 40 -5.32 16.86 -3.16
CA VAL A 40 -6.39 16.74 -2.16
C VAL A 40 -6.08 17.65 -0.99
N THR A 41 -6.99 18.57 -0.68
CA THR A 41 -6.90 19.43 0.50
C THR A 41 -7.79 18.95 1.63
N ALA A 42 -7.39 19.23 2.87
CA ALA A 42 -8.13 18.85 4.08
C ALA A 42 -8.02 19.95 5.16
N ASP A 43 -8.16 21.21 4.76
CA ASP A 43 -7.85 22.39 5.59
C ASP A 43 -8.63 22.43 6.91
N ASN A 44 -9.82 21.86 6.97
CA ASN A 44 -10.66 21.81 8.19
C ASN A 44 -10.35 20.61 9.11
N TYR A 45 -9.41 19.75 8.74
CA TYR A 45 -9.14 18.47 9.39
C TYR A 45 -7.66 18.30 9.79
N GLN A 46 -6.94 19.42 9.93
CA GLN A 46 -5.56 19.41 10.39
C GLN A 46 -5.40 18.69 11.72
N LEU A 47 -4.41 17.83 11.83
CA LEU A 47 -4.12 17.09 13.05
C LEU A 47 -3.30 17.98 13.99
N PRO A 48 -3.69 18.11 15.27
CA PRO A 48 -2.91 18.85 16.24
C PRO A 48 -1.48 18.29 16.36
N TYR A 49 -0.51 19.20 16.37
CA TYR A 49 0.90 18.88 16.52
C TYR A 49 1.50 19.71 17.65
N ASP A 50 2.07 19.02 18.64
CA ASP A 50 2.61 19.66 19.86
C ASP A 50 4.16 19.71 19.85
N GLY A 51 4.82 19.38 18.71
CA GLY A 51 6.27 19.46 18.55
C GLY A 51 6.77 20.88 18.25
N GLU A 52 8.08 21.02 18.13
CA GLU A 52 8.76 22.33 18.01
C GLU A 52 8.99 22.76 16.54
N GLU A 53 8.76 21.86 15.58
CA GLU A 53 9.03 22.12 14.17
C GLU A 53 8.04 23.10 13.57
N LYS A 54 8.57 24.25 13.12
CA LYS A 54 7.80 25.38 12.61
C LYS A 54 6.98 25.06 11.37
N GLU A 55 7.43 24.09 10.59
CA GLU A 55 6.76 23.61 9.37
C GLU A 55 5.38 23.05 9.69
N PHE A 56 5.16 22.56 10.93
CA PHE A 56 3.91 21.99 11.40
C PHE A 56 3.18 22.87 12.42
N ALA A 57 3.50 24.16 12.49
CA ALA A 57 2.87 25.10 13.43
C ALA A 57 1.34 25.20 13.27
N ASN A 58 0.81 24.87 12.08
CA ASN A 58 -0.62 24.80 11.79
C ASN A 58 -1.20 23.36 11.89
N GLY A 59 -0.41 22.39 12.37
CA GLY A 59 -0.76 20.98 12.42
C GLY A 59 -0.24 20.19 11.21
N ILE A 60 -0.49 18.88 11.25
CA ILE A 60 -0.13 17.92 10.19
C ILE A 60 -1.34 17.71 9.28
N ASN A 61 -1.16 17.70 7.97
CA ASN A 61 -2.20 17.35 7.01
C ASN A 61 -2.64 15.89 7.21
N PRO A 62 -3.95 15.58 7.23
CA PRO A 62 -4.39 14.20 7.29
C PRO A 62 -4.11 13.48 5.97
N GLY A 63 -3.68 12.20 6.06
CA GLY A 63 -3.43 11.32 4.92
C GLY A 63 -4.67 10.47 4.60
N TYR A 64 -5.48 10.83 3.61
CA TYR A 64 -6.64 10.06 3.16
C TYR A 64 -6.36 9.35 1.83
N GLY A 65 -5.37 8.46 1.83
CA GLY A 65 -4.87 7.81 0.63
C GLY A 65 -4.70 6.31 0.67
N SER A 66 -4.92 5.69 1.84
CA SER A 66 -4.69 4.25 2.04
C SER A 66 -5.78 3.34 1.48
N GLY A 67 -6.91 3.89 1.03
CA GLY A 67 -7.97 3.14 0.36
C GLY A 67 -9.00 4.07 -0.27
N LEU A 68 -9.66 3.61 -1.34
CA LEU A 68 -10.59 4.43 -2.11
C LEU A 68 -11.80 3.62 -2.61
N MET A 69 -13.00 4.20 -2.47
CA MET A 69 -14.23 3.64 -3.01
C MET A 69 -15.07 4.74 -3.64
N PHE A 70 -15.58 4.51 -4.85
CA PHE A 70 -16.57 5.42 -5.46
C PHE A 70 -17.83 5.51 -4.59
N LYS A 71 -18.25 6.75 -4.28
CA LYS A 71 -19.47 7.03 -3.49
C LYS A 71 -20.61 7.49 -4.37
N SER A 72 -20.44 8.57 -5.13
CA SER A 72 -21.52 9.14 -5.94
C SER A 72 -21.01 10.06 -7.06
N LEU A 73 -21.78 10.13 -8.13
CA LEU A 73 -21.74 11.21 -9.10
C LEU A 73 -22.98 12.09 -8.83
N ASN A 74 -22.75 13.33 -8.43
CA ASN A 74 -23.81 14.23 -8.03
C ASN A 74 -24.42 14.98 -9.22
N ASN A 75 -25.62 15.55 -9.04
CA ASN A 75 -26.33 16.29 -10.10
C ASN A 75 -25.60 17.55 -10.56
N ASP A 76 -24.71 18.11 -9.73
CA ASP A 76 -23.86 19.26 -10.06
C ASP A 76 -22.60 18.85 -10.86
N GLY A 77 -22.41 17.56 -11.13
CA GLY A 77 -21.26 17.00 -11.83
C GLY A 77 -20.07 16.69 -10.91
N SER A 78 -20.17 16.98 -9.62
CA SER A 78 -19.12 16.62 -8.68
C SER A 78 -19.09 15.10 -8.42
N ILE A 79 -17.91 14.58 -8.13
CA ILE A 79 -17.66 13.16 -7.83
C ILE A 79 -17.27 13.04 -6.37
N GLU A 80 -17.86 12.08 -5.67
CA GLU A 80 -17.48 11.79 -4.30
C GLU A 80 -16.96 10.37 -4.16
N PHE A 81 -15.96 10.21 -3.26
CA PHE A 81 -15.37 8.95 -2.86
C PHE A 81 -15.40 8.82 -1.35
N TYR A 82 -15.50 7.58 -0.86
CA TYR A 82 -15.03 7.24 0.47
C TYR A 82 -13.54 6.90 0.39
N CYS A 83 -12.78 7.35 1.36
CA CYS A 83 -11.37 7.06 1.50
C CYS A 83 -11.03 6.80 2.98
N VAL A 84 -9.87 6.23 3.27
CA VAL A 84 -9.45 5.97 4.64
C VAL A 84 -8.05 6.51 4.91
N THR A 85 -7.79 6.80 6.18
CA THR A 85 -6.43 6.99 6.69
C THR A 85 -5.87 5.65 7.16
N ASP A 86 -4.55 5.51 7.17
CA ASP A 86 -3.83 4.45 7.88
C ASP A 86 -3.86 4.65 9.41
N ARG A 87 -2.87 4.10 10.13
CA ARG A 87 -2.66 4.24 11.58
C ARG A 87 -2.36 5.65 12.06
N GLY A 88 -2.13 6.60 11.16
CA GLY A 88 -1.82 7.99 11.46
C GLY A 88 -0.35 8.36 11.32
N PRO A 89 -0.01 9.64 11.53
CA PRO A 89 1.35 10.12 11.40
C PRO A 89 2.31 9.26 12.21
N ASN A 90 3.29 8.68 11.55
CA ASN A 90 4.28 7.82 12.17
C ASN A 90 5.59 7.83 11.37
N GLY A 91 6.67 7.32 11.95
CA GLY A 91 7.93 7.15 11.24
C GLY A 91 8.85 6.18 11.96
N ASP A 92 9.86 5.70 11.24
CA ASP A 92 10.86 4.81 11.82
C ASP A 92 11.70 5.54 12.87
N ILE A 93 12.19 4.79 13.87
CA ILE A 93 13.09 5.28 14.90
C ILE A 93 14.33 4.40 14.95
N PRO A 94 15.40 4.84 15.66
CA PRO A 94 16.51 3.97 16.02
C PRO A 94 16.04 2.68 16.69
N THR A 95 16.79 1.59 16.50
CA THR A 95 16.52 0.32 17.20
C THR A 95 16.35 0.59 18.70
N TYR A 96 15.20 0.20 19.25
CA TYR A 96 14.85 0.40 20.66
C TYR A 96 15.30 -0.81 21.47
N ILE A 97 16.18 -0.61 22.46
CA ILE A 97 16.65 -1.66 23.37
C ILE A 97 16.03 -1.44 24.75
N LYS A 98 15.39 -2.48 25.29
CA LYS A 98 14.84 -2.52 26.63
C LYS A 98 15.05 -3.91 27.24
N ASP A 99 15.48 -3.98 28.48
CA ASP A 99 15.80 -5.25 29.19
C ASP A 99 16.73 -6.16 28.37
N GLY A 100 17.71 -5.57 27.66
CA GLY A 100 18.66 -6.26 26.81
C GLY A 100 18.09 -6.86 25.52
N LYS A 101 16.84 -6.55 25.15
CA LYS A 101 16.18 -6.99 23.90
C LYS A 101 16.00 -5.82 22.95
N ALA A 102 16.27 -6.08 21.67
CA ALA A 102 16.04 -5.11 20.59
C ALA A 102 14.62 -5.27 20.02
N TYR A 103 13.96 -4.13 19.79
CA TYR A 103 12.64 -4.04 19.20
C TYR A 103 12.66 -3.04 18.04
N PRO A 104 12.00 -3.31 16.93
CA PRO A 104 11.65 -2.26 15.98
C PRO A 104 10.70 -1.27 16.66
N GLY A 105 10.75 -0.02 16.30
CA GLY A 105 9.87 0.97 16.90
C GLY A 105 9.36 1.98 15.89
N LYS A 106 8.27 2.62 16.28
CA LYS A 106 7.64 3.69 15.52
C LYS A 106 7.45 4.91 16.39
N PHE A 107 7.78 6.05 15.83
CA PHE A 107 7.50 7.36 16.38
C PHE A 107 6.08 7.79 16.01
N PHE A 108 5.28 8.19 16.98
CA PHE A 108 3.90 8.67 16.80
C PHE A 108 3.79 10.12 17.25
N PRO A 109 3.94 11.11 16.34
CA PRO A 109 3.88 12.53 16.70
C PRO A 109 2.50 12.99 17.14
N THR A 110 1.43 12.23 16.79
CA THR A 110 0.05 12.52 17.15
C THR A 110 -0.59 11.29 17.81
N PRO A 111 -0.16 10.91 19.04
CA PRO A 111 -0.55 9.62 19.65
C PRO A 111 -2.05 9.49 19.99
N LYS A 112 -2.81 10.59 19.90
CA LYS A 112 -4.28 10.62 20.07
C LYS A 112 -5.02 10.50 18.73
N PHE A 113 -4.32 10.30 17.63
CA PHE A 113 -4.93 10.12 16.32
C PHE A 113 -5.89 8.92 16.33
N THR A 114 -6.98 9.07 15.60
CA THR A 114 -7.98 8.01 15.38
C THR A 114 -8.11 7.79 13.87
N PRO A 115 -7.82 6.59 13.36
CA PRO A 115 -8.11 6.24 11.98
C PRO A 115 -9.56 6.55 11.61
N SER A 116 -9.79 7.05 10.42
CA SER A 116 -11.10 7.55 10.01
C SER A 116 -11.39 7.31 8.54
N ILE A 117 -12.69 7.25 8.22
CA ILE A 117 -13.21 7.28 6.86
C ILE A 117 -13.40 8.74 6.49
N GLY A 118 -12.87 9.16 5.33
CA GLY A 118 -13.06 10.49 4.74
C GLY A 118 -14.09 10.45 3.62
N ILE A 119 -14.72 11.59 3.36
CA ILE A 119 -15.45 11.84 2.11
C ILE A 119 -14.62 12.82 1.29
N LEU A 120 -14.04 12.32 0.20
CA LEU A 120 -13.29 13.10 -0.77
C LEU A 120 -14.23 13.53 -1.87
N LYS A 121 -14.35 14.84 -2.11
CA LYS A 121 -15.16 15.43 -3.17
C LYS A 121 -14.26 16.09 -4.22
N ILE A 122 -14.48 15.72 -5.49
CA ILE A 122 -13.93 16.44 -6.64
C ILE A 122 -15.02 17.31 -7.23
N ASP A 123 -14.80 18.61 -7.24
CA ASP A 123 -15.72 19.60 -7.81
C ASP A 123 -14.93 20.55 -8.73
N GLN A 124 -15.23 20.53 -10.02
CA GLN A 124 -14.49 21.26 -11.04
C GLN A 124 -12.98 20.96 -11.00
N ASN A 125 -12.16 21.91 -10.48
CA ASN A 125 -10.71 21.81 -10.43
C ASN A 125 -10.18 21.60 -9.00
N LYS A 126 -11.04 21.22 -8.06
CA LYS A 126 -10.68 21.04 -6.64
C LYS A 126 -11.00 19.63 -6.17
N ALA A 127 -10.10 19.04 -5.41
CA ALA A 127 -10.33 17.83 -4.62
C ALA A 127 -10.13 18.16 -3.15
N GLN A 128 -11.10 17.82 -2.31
CA GLN A 128 -11.03 18.14 -0.88
C GLN A 128 -11.75 17.10 -0.02
N ILE A 129 -11.28 16.91 1.19
CA ILE A 129 -12.01 16.18 2.21
C ILE A 129 -13.10 17.10 2.76
N VAL A 130 -14.36 16.65 2.63
CA VAL A 130 -15.54 17.45 3.02
C VAL A 130 -16.19 16.95 4.29
N ASP A 131 -15.95 15.70 4.70
CA ASP A 131 -16.45 15.10 5.94
C ASP A 131 -15.59 13.95 6.39
N THR A 132 -15.64 13.58 7.69
CA THR A 132 -14.87 12.49 8.28
C THR A 132 -15.68 11.71 9.31
N ILE A 133 -15.48 10.39 9.33
CA ILE A 133 -16.14 9.46 10.26
C ILE A 133 -15.06 8.72 11.05
N PRO A 134 -14.79 9.09 12.32
CA PRO A 134 -13.77 8.42 13.12
C PRO A 134 -14.18 6.99 13.48
N LEU A 135 -13.23 6.06 13.43
CA LEU A 135 -13.45 4.67 13.79
C LEU A 135 -13.60 4.52 15.32
N LYS A 136 -14.48 3.60 15.72
CA LYS A 136 -14.84 3.36 17.12
C LYS A 136 -14.94 1.87 17.40
N ASP A 137 -14.59 1.48 18.61
CA ASP A 137 -14.80 0.12 19.09
C ASP A 137 -16.30 -0.18 19.33
N LYS A 138 -16.61 -1.40 19.77
CA LYS A 138 -17.98 -1.85 20.07
C LYS A 138 -18.65 -1.03 21.19
N ASN A 139 -17.88 -0.31 22.01
CA ASN A 139 -18.36 0.52 23.13
C ASN A 139 -18.41 1.99 22.76
N ASN A 140 -18.23 2.37 21.50
CA ASN A 140 -18.12 3.75 20.98
C ASN A 140 -16.88 4.53 21.44
N HIS A 141 -15.84 3.88 21.96
CA HIS A 141 -14.57 4.55 22.20
C HIS A 141 -13.81 4.69 20.89
N LYS A 142 -13.18 5.83 20.67
CA LYS A 142 -12.30 6.06 19.52
C LYS A 142 -11.15 5.08 19.56
N ILE A 143 -10.81 4.51 18.41
CA ILE A 143 -9.69 3.59 18.23
C ILE A 143 -8.44 4.41 17.90
N SER A 144 -7.28 3.97 18.36
CA SER A 144 -6.00 4.57 17.97
C SER A 144 -5.34 3.78 16.83
N GLY A 145 -4.34 4.41 16.17
CA GLY A 145 -3.44 3.73 15.25
C GLY A 145 -2.24 3.06 15.93
N LYS A 146 -2.22 2.99 17.26
CA LYS A 146 -1.09 2.38 17.98
C LYS A 146 -1.02 0.88 17.75
N VAL A 147 0.21 0.36 17.86
CA VAL A 147 0.52 -1.05 17.67
C VAL A 147 -0.26 -1.97 18.62
N ILE A 148 -0.54 -3.17 18.16
CA ILE A 148 -1.24 -4.20 18.93
C ILE A 148 -0.27 -4.85 19.94
N PRO A 149 -0.73 -5.26 21.14
CA PRO A 149 0.12 -5.86 22.17
C PRO A 149 0.93 -7.06 21.69
N PHE A 150 2.15 -7.19 22.18
CA PHE A 150 3.02 -8.33 21.87
C PHE A 150 2.32 -9.67 22.13
N GLY A 151 2.47 -10.60 21.18
CA GLY A 151 1.88 -11.94 21.25
C GLY A 151 0.39 -12.02 20.94
N ALA A 152 -0.30 -10.89 20.78
CA ALA A 152 -1.67 -10.89 20.29
C ALA A 152 -1.71 -11.03 18.74
N ILE A 153 -2.85 -11.50 18.22
CA ILE A 153 -3.08 -11.55 16.76
C ILE A 153 -3.00 -10.12 16.22
N GLY A 154 -2.19 -9.92 15.19
CA GLY A 154 -1.95 -8.60 14.59
C GLY A 154 -0.76 -7.83 15.17
N SER A 155 -0.11 -8.34 16.21
CA SER A 155 1.12 -7.70 16.69
C SER A 155 2.19 -7.65 15.60
N THR A 156 2.78 -6.47 15.41
CA THR A 156 3.92 -6.24 14.51
C THR A 156 5.26 -6.43 15.22
N GLY A 157 5.24 -6.51 16.56
CA GLY A 157 6.46 -6.55 17.37
C GLY A 157 7.12 -5.19 17.56
N GLU A 158 6.48 -4.11 17.10
CA GLU A 158 6.96 -2.73 17.23
C GLU A 158 6.62 -2.12 18.58
N VAL A 159 7.42 -1.13 19.01
CA VAL A 159 7.14 -0.25 20.16
C VAL A 159 6.71 1.12 19.64
N ALA A 160 5.62 1.66 20.19
CA ALA A 160 5.15 3.01 19.88
C ALA A 160 5.77 4.03 20.83
N LEU A 161 6.44 5.06 20.31
CA LEU A 161 7.17 6.05 21.09
C LEU A 161 6.72 7.49 20.78
N ASP A 162 6.86 8.38 21.78
CA ASP A 162 6.68 9.82 21.62
C ASP A 162 8.00 10.54 21.29
N PHE A 163 7.96 11.88 21.24
CA PHE A 163 9.13 12.75 21.00
C PHE A 163 10.27 12.57 22.00
N GLN A 164 9.97 12.18 23.23
CA GLN A 164 10.95 11.98 24.31
C GLN A 164 11.37 10.54 24.43
N MET A 165 11.05 9.69 23.41
CA MET A 165 11.32 8.25 23.42
C MET A 165 10.62 7.50 24.56
N ASN A 166 9.51 8.04 25.09
CA ASN A 166 8.69 7.33 26.07
C ASN A 166 7.77 6.34 25.36
N ASP A 167 7.64 5.16 25.94
CA ASP A 167 6.73 4.11 25.47
C ASP A 167 5.26 4.54 25.65
N LEU A 168 4.56 4.70 24.54
CA LEU A 168 3.14 5.08 24.49
C LEU A 168 2.19 3.90 24.79
N GLY A 169 2.76 2.71 24.99
CA GLY A 169 2.01 1.46 25.15
C GLY A 169 1.33 1.03 23.85
N THR A 170 0.45 0.06 24.00
CA THR A 170 -0.25 -0.60 22.88
C THR A 170 -1.75 -0.39 22.97
N ASP A 171 -2.46 -0.66 21.86
CA ASP A 171 -3.92 -0.67 21.83
C ASP A 171 -4.41 -2.01 21.28
N VAL A 172 -5.17 -2.79 22.05
CA VAL A 172 -5.72 -4.08 21.64
C VAL A 172 -6.68 -3.94 20.44
N ASN A 173 -7.27 -2.76 20.27
CA ASN A 173 -8.14 -2.41 19.15
C ASN A 173 -7.43 -1.56 18.10
N GLY A 174 -6.12 -1.33 18.24
CA GLY A 174 -5.34 -0.53 17.30
C GLY A 174 -5.51 -1.02 15.86
N LEU A 175 -5.60 -0.07 14.92
CA LEU A 175 -5.83 -0.34 13.51
C LEU A 175 -4.85 0.44 12.63
N ASP A 176 -4.46 -0.24 11.55
CA ASP A 176 -3.72 0.28 10.41
C ASP A 176 -4.57 0.01 9.15
N THR A 177 -5.53 0.90 8.89
CA THR A 177 -6.57 0.69 7.87
C THR A 177 -6.07 1.01 6.47
N GLU A 178 -6.19 0.05 5.53
CA GLU A 178 -5.58 0.13 4.19
C GLU A 178 -6.57 -0.11 3.03
N GLY A 179 -7.85 -0.13 3.30
CA GLY A 179 -8.85 -0.28 2.25
C GLY A 179 -10.27 -0.10 2.76
N ILE A 180 -11.19 0.23 1.84
CA ILE A 180 -12.59 0.49 2.16
C ILE A 180 -13.53 0.02 1.06
N THR A 181 -14.64 -0.60 1.49
CA THR A 181 -15.80 -0.84 0.64
C THR A 181 -17.08 -0.75 1.46
N ARG A 182 -18.25 -0.80 0.82
CA ARG A 182 -19.55 -0.65 1.49
C ARG A 182 -20.53 -1.71 1.01
N ASP A 183 -21.19 -2.40 1.97
CA ASP A 183 -22.21 -3.39 1.63
C ASP A 183 -23.56 -2.74 1.27
N LYS A 184 -24.47 -3.55 0.74
CA LYS A 184 -25.84 -3.11 0.34
C LYS A 184 -26.68 -2.61 1.52
N ASP A 185 -26.32 -3.01 2.75
CA ASP A 185 -27.02 -2.60 3.96
C ASP A 185 -26.47 -1.25 4.50
N GLY A 186 -25.46 -0.70 3.83
CA GLY A 186 -24.86 0.58 4.16
C GLY A 186 -23.74 0.51 5.19
N ASN A 187 -23.30 -0.67 5.59
CA ASN A 187 -22.16 -0.85 6.47
C ASN A 187 -20.85 -0.74 5.68
N PHE A 188 -19.82 -0.18 6.30
CA PHE A 188 -18.49 -0.20 5.72
C PHE A 188 -17.77 -1.50 6.07
N TRP A 189 -16.95 -1.94 5.14
CA TRP A 189 -15.95 -2.96 5.33
C TRP A 189 -14.58 -2.34 5.10
N LEU A 190 -13.68 -2.59 6.04
CA LEU A 190 -12.30 -2.10 6.03
C LEU A 190 -11.36 -3.27 6.09
N CYS A 191 -10.17 -3.12 5.55
CA CYS A 191 -9.07 -4.03 5.83
C CYS A 191 -7.98 -3.35 6.66
N ASP A 192 -7.08 -4.15 7.20
CA ASP A 192 -6.10 -3.72 8.19
C ASP A 192 -4.77 -4.43 7.95
N GLU A 193 -3.69 -3.67 7.94
CA GLU A 193 -2.33 -4.15 7.70
C GLU A 193 -1.73 -4.88 8.90
N TYR A 194 -2.10 -4.48 10.11
CA TYR A 194 -1.60 -5.13 11.33
C TYR A 194 -1.95 -6.61 11.36
N GLY A 195 -3.24 -6.97 11.09
CA GLY A 195 -3.82 -8.26 11.37
C GLY A 195 -3.28 -9.49 10.66
N PRO A 196 -3.55 -9.76 9.39
CA PRO A 196 -4.52 -9.07 8.53
C PRO A 196 -5.96 -9.21 9.05
N PHE A 197 -6.67 -8.10 9.18
CA PHE A 197 -8.06 -8.10 9.61
C PHE A 197 -9.00 -7.63 8.49
N LEU A 198 -10.22 -8.22 8.45
CA LEU A 198 -11.37 -7.68 7.76
C LEU A 198 -12.36 -7.19 8.82
N ILE A 199 -12.82 -5.95 8.70
CA ILE A 199 -13.56 -5.26 9.74
C ILE A 199 -14.86 -4.72 9.16
N LYS A 200 -16.00 -5.08 9.76
CA LYS A 200 -17.29 -4.50 9.44
C LYS A 200 -17.63 -3.41 10.44
N THR A 201 -18.02 -2.23 9.95
CA THR A 201 -18.52 -1.13 10.81
C THR A 201 -19.92 -0.71 10.37
N ASP A 202 -20.65 -0.04 11.25
CA ASP A 202 -21.84 0.69 10.84
C ASP A 202 -21.47 1.97 10.06
N SER A 203 -22.50 2.69 9.59
CA SER A 203 -22.32 3.95 8.85
C SER A 203 -21.68 5.09 9.67
N ASN A 204 -21.52 4.93 10.98
CA ASN A 204 -20.91 5.90 11.89
C ASN A 204 -19.50 5.48 12.33
N GLY A 205 -18.90 4.46 11.70
CA GLY A 205 -17.56 3.98 11.98
C GLY A 205 -17.44 3.08 13.22
N LYS A 206 -18.56 2.62 13.81
CA LYS A 206 -18.53 1.70 14.95
C LYS A 206 -18.32 0.28 14.48
N ILE A 207 -17.32 -0.43 15.01
CA ILE A 207 -17.03 -1.83 14.69
C ILE A 207 -18.21 -2.72 15.13
N LEU A 208 -18.71 -3.50 14.17
CA LEU A 208 -19.72 -4.55 14.36
C LEU A 208 -19.07 -5.93 14.44
N GLU A 209 -18.19 -6.24 13.48
CA GLU A 209 -17.51 -7.53 13.35
C GLU A 209 -16.04 -7.31 12.99
N LYS A 210 -15.16 -8.21 13.45
CA LYS A 210 -13.73 -8.24 13.10
C LYS A 210 -13.33 -9.69 12.85
N TYR A 211 -12.74 -9.94 11.69
CA TYR A 211 -12.23 -11.24 11.26
C TYR A 211 -10.71 -11.15 11.16
N GLY A 212 -10.03 -12.19 11.62
CA GLY A 212 -8.57 -12.27 11.56
C GLY A 212 -8.10 -13.72 11.53
N PRO A 213 -6.79 -13.95 11.44
CA PRO A 213 -6.22 -15.29 11.52
C PRO A 213 -6.73 -16.03 12.77
N SER A 214 -7.26 -17.24 12.59
CA SER A 214 -7.94 -18.04 13.65
C SER A 214 -9.16 -17.35 14.29
N MET A 215 -9.61 -16.24 13.73
CA MET A 215 -10.82 -15.52 14.13
C MET A 215 -11.75 -15.37 12.92
N GLY A 216 -12.11 -16.47 12.27
CA GLY A 216 -12.93 -16.50 11.07
C GLY A 216 -12.13 -16.44 9.75
N LEU A 217 -10.83 -16.16 9.79
CA LEU A 217 -9.92 -16.32 8.65
C LEU A 217 -8.92 -17.46 8.91
N PRO A 218 -8.36 -18.06 7.85
CA PRO A 218 -7.35 -19.11 7.97
C PRO A 218 -6.13 -18.67 8.78
N SER A 219 -5.66 -19.54 9.67
CA SER A 219 -4.52 -19.27 10.57
C SER A 219 -3.21 -18.97 9.84
N ILE A 220 -3.03 -19.50 8.62
CA ILE A 220 -1.84 -19.27 7.80
C ILE A 220 -1.59 -17.77 7.54
N LEU A 221 -2.64 -16.95 7.52
CA LEU A 221 -2.52 -15.51 7.31
C LEU A 221 -1.77 -14.80 8.45
N ALA A 222 -1.62 -15.44 9.63
CA ALA A 222 -0.75 -14.94 10.69
C ALA A 222 0.74 -14.95 10.30
N GLN A 223 1.12 -15.72 9.26
CA GLN A 223 2.47 -15.77 8.72
C GLN A 223 2.79 -14.62 7.74
N ARG A 224 1.98 -13.57 7.72
CA ARG A 224 2.33 -12.36 6.98
C ARG A 224 3.66 -11.77 7.46
N VAL A 225 4.38 -11.10 6.61
CA VAL A 225 5.45 -10.22 7.06
C VAL A 225 4.84 -9.18 8.01
N PRO A 226 5.43 -8.89 9.17
CA PRO A 226 4.93 -7.85 10.07
C PRO A 226 4.67 -6.53 9.33
N ASN A 227 3.54 -5.88 9.62
CA ASN A 227 3.10 -4.68 8.95
C ASN A 227 2.95 -4.85 7.42
N ARG A 228 2.44 -6.03 6.99
CA ARG A 228 2.06 -6.35 5.61
C ARG A 228 0.88 -7.32 5.60
N GLY A 229 -0.18 -6.93 6.29
CA GLY A 229 -1.44 -7.66 6.32
C GLY A 229 -2.26 -7.44 5.06
N PHE A 230 -3.52 -7.05 5.20
CA PHE A 230 -4.34 -6.67 4.06
C PHE A 230 -4.11 -5.22 3.68
N GLU A 231 -3.94 -4.98 2.38
CA GLU A 231 -3.66 -3.67 1.80
C GLU A 231 -4.84 -3.10 1.01
N GLY A 232 -5.79 -3.92 0.65
CA GLY A 232 -6.98 -3.46 -0.07
C GLY A 232 -8.10 -4.48 0.00
N LEU A 233 -9.33 -4.01 -0.21
CA LEU A 233 -10.50 -4.88 -0.28
C LEU A 233 -11.60 -4.32 -1.18
N THR A 234 -12.45 -5.23 -1.67
CA THR A 234 -13.66 -4.89 -2.42
C THR A 234 -14.80 -5.87 -2.10
N ILE A 235 -15.99 -5.58 -2.61
CA ILE A 235 -17.12 -6.52 -2.64
C ILE A 235 -17.33 -6.99 -4.07
N ASP A 236 -17.49 -8.32 -4.25
CA ASP A 236 -17.85 -8.90 -5.55
C ASP A 236 -19.37 -8.91 -5.79
N ASP A 237 -19.77 -9.37 -6.99
CA ASP A 237 -21.18 -9.41 -7.39
C ASP A 237 -22.05 -10.34 -6.50
N ASP A 238 -21.44 -11.35 -5.87
CA ASP A 238 -22.09 -12.28 -4.95
C ASP A 238 -22.15 -11.78 -3.50
N GLY A 239 -21.59 -10.60 -3.24
CA GLY A 239 -21.51 -9.97 -1.92
C GLY A 239 -20.42 -10.55 -1.02
N ASN A 240 -19.43 -11.24 -1.56
CA ASN A 240 -18.26 -11.66 -0.80
C ASN A 240 -17.29 -10.48 -0.63
N ILE A 241 -16.61 -10.46 0.51
CA ILE A 241 -15.51 -9.51 0.78
C ILE A 241 -14.23 -10.15 0.23
N VAL A 242 -13.57 -9.41 -0.66
CA VAL A 242 -12.34 -9.86 -1.33
C VAL A 242 -11.21 -8.96 -0.89
N GLY A 243 -10.31 -9.49 -0.06
CA GLY A 243 -9.12 -8.78 0.45
C GLY A 243 -7.83 -9.30 -0.18
N ILE A 244 -6.82 -8.45 -0.28
CA ILE A 244 -5.49 -8.82 -0.78
C ILE A 244 -4.43 -8.70 0.31
N VAL A 245 -3.59 -9.72 0.45
CA VAL A 245 -2.40 -9.64 1.32
C VAL A 245 -1.31 -8.86 0.59
N GLN A 246 -0.73 -7.85 1.24
CA GLN A 246 0.20 -6.89 0.62
C GLN A 246 1.38 -7.55 -0.10
N SER A 247 1.95 -8.60 0.47
CA SER A 247 3.13 -9.31 -0.08
C SER A 247 3.09 -10.80 0.24
N PRO A 248 3.97 -11.63 -0.39
CA PRO A 248 4.05 -13.05 -0.07
C PRO A 248 4.21 -13.32 1.43
N LEU A 249 3.52 -14.32 1.94
CA LEU A 249 3.64 -14.73 3.34
C LEU A 249 5.06 -15.21 3.65
N ASP A 250 5.49 -15.03 4.90
CA ASP A 250 6.79 -15.47 5.42
C ASP A 250 6.64 -16.71 6.29
N VAL A 251 6.23 -17.80 5.68
CA VAL A 251 5.98 -19.06 6.37
C VAL A 251 7.26 -19.55 7.05
N ASP A 252 7.19 -19.73 8.36
CA ASP A 252 8.32 -20.10 9.25
C ASP A 252 9.53 -19.15 9.13
N GLY A 253 9.33 -17.87 8.71
CA GLY A 253 10.41 -16.91 8.50
C GLY A 253 11.33 -17.21 7.30
N LYS A 254 10.82 -17.95 6.27
CA LYS A 254 11.67 -18.48 5.19
C LYS A 254 11.23 -18.15 3.78
N THR A 255 9.97 -17.77 3.56
CA THR A 255 9.40 -17.80 2.22
C THR A 255 9.15 -16.43 1.59
N SER A 256 9.04 -15.36 2.35
CA SER A 256 8.68 -14.02 1.85
C SER A 256 9.52 -13.53 0.68
N LYS A 257 10.82 -13.88 0.65
CA LYS A 257 11.75 -13.44 -0.41
C LYS A 257 11.68 -14.31 -1.67
N THR A 258 11.17 -15.54 -1.57
CA THR A 258 11.24 -16.56 -2.63
C THR A 258 9.89 -17.05 -3.12
N ALA A 259 8.81 -16.85 -2.35
CA ALA A 259 7.46 -17.25 -2.75
C ALA A 259 6.95 -16.34 -3.89
N PRO A 260 6.61 -16.92 -5.06
CA PRO A 260 6.21 -16.13 -6.22
C PRO A 260 4.73 -15.71 -6.22
N TYR A 261 4.03 -15.97 -5.12
CA TYR A 261 2.60 -15.70 -4.97
C TYR A 261 2.33 -14.95 -3.68
N THR A 262 1.37 -14.04 -3.72
CA THR A 262 0.65 -13.59 -2.53
C THR A 262 -0.79 -14.08 -2.58
N ARG A 263 -1.62 -13.77 -1.58
CA ARG A 263 -2.95 -14.34 -1.44
C ARG A 263 -4.05 -13.31 -1.65
N ILE A 264 -5.05 -13.68 -2.45
CA ILE A 264 -6.37 -13.05 -2.49
C ILE A 264 -7.28 -13.89 -1.59
N VAL A 265 -7.97 -13.24 -0.65
CA VAL A 265 -8.83 -13.89 0.36
C VAL A 265 -10.26 -13.45 0.12
N LYS A 266 -11.16 -14.41 -0.11
CA LYS A 266 -12.59 -14.17 -0.39
C LYS A 266 -13.40 -14.74 0.77
N LEU A 267 -14.04 -13.86 1.55
CA LEU A 267 -14.91 -14.19 2.68
C LEU A 267 -16.37 -13.99 2.28
N ASN A 268 -17.20 -15.02 2.43
CA ASN A 268 -18.64 -14.85 2.38
C ASN A 268 -19.16 -14.42 3.76
N PRO A 269 -19.70 -13.20 3.91
CA PRO A 269 -20.10 -12.71 5.25
C PRO A 269 -21.33 -13.43 5.82
N GLN A 270 -22.18 -14.07 5.00
CA GLN A 270 -23.36 -14.79 5.44
C GLN A 270 -23.03 -16.22 5.87
N THR A 271 -22.30 -16.98 5.01
CA THR A 271 -21.98 -18.39 5.29
C THR A 271 -20.72 -18.55 6.13
N LYS A 272 -19.89 -17.50 6.24
CA LYS A 272 -18.56 -17.49 6.87
C LYS A 272 -17.55 -18.39 6.14
N GLU A 273 -17.86 -18.86 4.94
CA GLU A 273 -16.92 -19.59 4.10
C GLU A 273 -15.78 -18.64 3.64
N VAL A 274 -14.54 -19.15 3.70
CA VAL A 274 -13.36 -18.43 3.23
C VAL A 274 -12.67 -19.26 2.16
N LYS A 275 -12.40 -18.64 1.01
CA LYS A 275 -11.56 -19.18 -0.07
C LYS A 275 -10.34 -18.32 -0.25
N MET A 276 -9.21 -18.92 -0.59
CA MET A 276 -7.99 -18.19 -0.93
C MET A 276 -7.52 -18.58 -2.32
N TYR A 277 -6.94 -17.61 -3.03
CA TYR A 277 -6.41 -17.76 -4.38
C TYR A 277 -4.99 -17.22 -4.44
N ALA A 278 -4.17 -17.81 -5.31
CA ALA A 278 -2.81 -17.35 -5.53
C ALA A 278 -2.77 -16.22 -6.55
N TYR A 279 -2.24 -15.07 -6.17
CA TYR A 279 -1.91 -13.98 -7.07
C TYR A 279 -0.42 -14.07 -7.44
N PRO A 280 -0.05 -14.26 -8.72
CA PRO A 280 1.34 -14.32 -9.15
C PRO A 280 1.96 -12.92 -9.18
N VAL A 281 2.95 -12.65 -8.33
CA VAL A 281 3.70 -11.38 -8.40
C VAL A 281 4.65 -11.37 -9.59
N ASP A 282 5.03 -10.18 -10.07
CA ASP A 282 5.97 -10.04 -11.18
C ASP A 282 7.36 -10.60 -10.84
N LYS A 283 8.05 -11.11 -11.85
CA LYS A 283 9.36 -11.79 -11.68
C LYS A 283 10.55 -10.83 -11.60
N ASN A 284 10.35 -9.55 -11.90
CA ASN A 284 11.44 -8.57 -12.05
C ASN A 284 11.85 -7.90 -10.73
N TYR A 285 11.30 -8.33 -9.60
CA TYR A 285 11.73 -7.87 -8.28
C TYR A 285 13.02 -8.56 -7.85
N LYS A 286 13.87 -7.85 -7.09
CA LYS A 286 15.09 -8.44 -6.51
C LYS A 286 14.75 -9.60 -5.57
N ASN A 287 13.71 -9.44 -4.78
CA ASN A 287 13.07 -10.46 -3.94
C ASN A 287 11.56 -10.30 -4.12
N PHE A 288 10.80 -11.38 -4.05
CA PHE A 288 9.35 -11.28 -4.21
C PHE A 288 8.66 -10.46 -3.11
N SER A 289 9.24 -10.38 -1.91
CA SER A 289 8.77 -9.46 -0.86
C SER A 289 8.90 -7.97 -1.19
N ASN A 290 9.58 -7.61 -2.28
CA ASN A 290 9.64 -6.22 -2.76
C ASN A 290 8.42 -5.86 -3.62
N ALA A 291 7.62 -6.85 -4.03
CA ALA A 291 6.31 -6.61 -4.57
C ALA A 291 5.36 -6.21 -3.43
N LYS A 292 4.65 -5.11 -3.62
CA LYS A 292 3.56 -4.67 -2.74
C LYS A 292 2.29 -4.55 -3.57
N LEU A 293 1.20 -5.10 -3.07
CA LEU A 293 -0.11 -4.81 -3.61
C LEU A 293 -0.65 -3.56 -2.91
N GLY A 294 -1.25 -2.64 -3.64
CA GLY A 294 -1.83 -1.43 -3.08
C GLY A 294 -3.31 -1.64 -2.75
N ASP A 295 -4.18 -1.70 -3.76
CA ASP A 295 -5.62 -1.86 -3.56
C ASP A 295 -6.24 -2.75 -4.63
N ILE A 296 -7.49 -3.16 -4.40
CA ILE A 296 -8.28 -3.98 -5.33
C ILE A 296 -9.70 -3.44 -5.45
N THR A 297 -10.24 -3.40 -6.68
CA THR A 297 -11.64 -3.05 -6.91
C THR A 297 -12.29 -4.03 -7.88
N SER A 298 -13.52 -4.46 -7.59
CA SER A 298 -14.29 -5.37 -8.46
C SER A 298 -14.75 -4.67 -9.72
N ILE A 299 -14.63 -5.35 -10.85
CA ILE A 299 -15.23 -4.96 -12.13
C ILE A 299 -16.30 -5.95 -12.60
N GLY A 300 -16.76 -6.82 -11.69
CA GLY A 300 -17.79 -7.83 -11.92
C GLY A 300 -17.28 -9.12 -12.56
N ASN A 301 -18.10 -10.17 -12.51
CA ASN A 301 -17.79 -11.49 -13.11
C ASN A 301 -16.48 -12.12 -12.58
N ASP A 302 -16.19 -12.03 -11.30
CA ASP A 302 -14.91 -12.49 -10.71
C ASP A 302 -13.66 -11.86 -11.37
N GLU A 303 -13.79 -10.67 -11.95
CA GLU A 303 -12.70 -9.86 -12.47
C GLU A 303 -12.49 -8.63 -11.60
N TYR A 304 -11.24 -8.23 -11.43
CA TYR A 304 -10.82 -7.16 -10.54
C TYR A 304 -9.77 -6.28 -11.20
N LEU A 305 -9.67 -5.03 -10.77
CA LEU A 305 -8.47 -4.22 -10.94
C LEU A 305 -7.66 -4.28 -9.66
N LEU A 306 -6.33 -4.36 -9.79
CA LEU A 306 -5.43 -4.50 -8.65
C LEU A 306 -4.15 -3.71 -8.91
N ILE A 307 -3.67 -2.98 -7.91
CA ILE A 307 -2.39 -2.27 -7.95
C ILE A 307 -1.28 -3.21 -7.49
N GLU A 308 -0.24 -3.37 -8.32
CA GLU A 308 1.03 -3.98 -7.94
C GLU A 308 2.15 -2.96 -8.11
N GLN A 309 2.96 -2.76 -7.08
CA GLN A 309 3.99 -1.73 -7.05
C GLN A 309 5.28 -2.18 -6.37
N GLY A 310 6.36 -1.43 -6.63
CA GLY A 310 7.68 -1.67 -6.07
C GLY A 310 8.81 -1.53 -7.11
N LYS A 311 10.05 -1.66 -6.64
CA LYS A 311 11.23 -1.51 -7.51
C LYS A 311 11.50 -2.77 -8.31
N GLN A 312 11.20 -2.74 -9.62
CA GLN A 312 11.55 -3.76 -10.59
C GLN A 312 12.81 -3.34 -11.36
N ASN A 313 13.84 -4.17 -11.37
CA ASN A 313 15.14 -3.83 -11.99
C ASN A 313 15.68 -2.46 -11.54
N GLY A 314 15.49 -2.11 -10.27
CA GLY A 314 15.94 -0.85 -9.65
C GLY A 314 15.09 0.38 -9.96
N LYS A 315 13.99 0.25 -10.73
CA LYS A 315 13.08 1.36 -11.05
C LYS A 315 11.72 1.14 -10.40
N MET A 316 11.20 2.18 -9.74
CA MET A 316 9.85 2.15 -9.18
C MET A 316 8.81 1.93 -10.28
N GLN A 317 7.87 1.03 -10.04
CA GLN A 317 6.71 0.73 -10.87
C GLN A 317 5.45 0.87 -10.03
N ASN A 318 4.38 1.41 -10.65
CA ASN A 318 3.02 1.43 -10.11
C ASN A 318 2.11 0.96 -11.25
N LEU A 319 1.68 -0.30 -11.15
CA LEU A 319 1.02 -1.02 -12.25
C LEU A 319 -0.40 -1.37 -11.85
N ILE A 320 -1.38 -1.14 -12.74
CA ILE A 320 -2.74 -1.66 -12.57
C ILE A 320 -2.89 -2.88 -13.46
N TYR A 321 -3.23 -4.01 -12.83
CA TYR A 321 -3.56 -5.25 -13.50
C TYR A 321 -5.06 -5.50 -13.51
N LYS A 322 -5.56 -6.03 -14.62
CA LYS A 322 -6.84 -6.74 -14.64
C LYS A 322 -6.56 -8.18 -14.18
N VAL A 323 -7.28 -8.62 -13.16
CA VAL A 323 -7.12 -9.93 -12.50
C VAL A 323 -8.41 -10.73 -12.67
N ASP A 324 -8.31 -11.99 -13.08
CA ASP A 324 -9.43 -12.90 -13.31
C ASP A 324 -9.29 -14.13 -12.42
N LEU A 325 -10.31 -14.40 -11.60
CA LEU A 325 -10.38 -15.55 -10.68
C LEU A 325 -11.29 -16.67 -11.16
N LYS A 326 -12.02 -16.53 -12.28
CA LYS A 326 -13.05 -17.48 -12.75
C LYS A 326 -12.58 -18.93 -12.80
N ASN A 327 -11.34 -19.15 -13.23
CA ASN A 327 -10.75 -20.48 -13.35
C ASN A 327 -9.61 -20.73 -12.34
N ALA A 328 -9.40 -19.81 -11.42
CA ALA A 328 -8.34 -19.95 -10.43
C ALA A 328 -8.69 -21.05 -9.41
N THR A 329 -7.71 -21.88 -9.09
CA THR A 329 -7.83 -22.91 -8.08
C THR A 329 -7.73 -22.31 -6.68
N THR A 330 -8.57 -22.73 -5.77
CA THR A 330 -8.38 -22.40 -4.34
C THR A 330 -7.10 -23.03 -3.82
N VAL A 331 -6.41 -22.30 -2.95
CA VAL A 331 -5.15 -22.73 -2.34
C VAL A 331 -5.32 -23.16 -0.89
N ASP A 332 -4.35 -23.93 -0.44
CA ASP A 332 -4.31 -24.51 0.90
C ASP A 332 -4.16 -23.47 2.04
N THR A 333 -4.28 -23.98 3.26
CA THR A 333 -4.12 -23.23 4.51
C THR A 333 -2.87 -23.63 5.30
N ASN A 334 -1.97 -24.46 4.71
CA ASN A 334 -0.81 -25.04 5.39
C ASN A 334 0.54 -24.45 4.95
N GLY A 335 0.55 -23.51 4.00
CA GLY A 335 1.75 -22.83 3.52
C GLY A 335 2.47 -23.54 2.36
N ASP A 336 1.90 -24.60 1.80
CA ASP A 336 2.50 -25.30 0.66
C ASP A 336 2.66 -24.39 -0.56
N LEU A 337 1.72 -23.43 -0.77
CA LEU A 337 1.80 -22.44 -1.83
C LEU A 337 3.13 -21.64 -1.78
N GLU A 338 3.52 -21.17 -0.61
CA GLU A 338 4.71 -20.35 -0.41
C GLU A 338 6.01 -21.14 -0.61
N TYR A 339 5.97 -22.45 -0.36
CA TYR A 339 7.07 -23.36 -0.66
C TYR A 339 7.08 -23.89 -2.10
N GLY A 340 6.14 -23.42 -2.96
CA GLY A 340 6.02 -23.85 -4.35
C GLY A 340 5.46 -25.27 -4.51
N LYS A 341 4.86 -25.85 -3.48
CA LYS A 341 4.23 -27.17 -3.50
C LYS A 341 2.77 -27.02 -3.93
N VAL A 342 2.55 -26.96 -5.22
CA VAL A 342 1.21 -26.78 -5.80
C VAL A 342 0.73 -28.06 -6.48
N PRO A 343 -0.59 -28.35 -6.50
CA PRO A 343 -1.17 -29.49 -7.22
C PRO A 343 -0.86 -29.44 -8.73
N GLN A 344 -0.87 -30.59 -9.39
CA GLN A 344 -0.58 -30.68 -10.84
C GLN A 344 -1.56 -29.85 -11.70
N ASN A 345 -2.81 -29.71 -11.26
CA ASN A 345 -3.86 -28.94 -11.93
C ASN A 345 -4.04 -27.51 -11.34
N PHE A 346 -3.03 -27.01 -10.63
CA PHE A 346 -3.07 -25.69 -10.03
C PHE A 346 -3.11 -24.58 -11.10
N VAL A 347 -4.05 -23.66 -10.94
CA VAL A 347 -4.24 -22.48 -11.78
C VAL A 347 -4.23 -21.24 -10.89
N PRO A 348 -3.19 -20.40 -10.93
CA PRO A 348 -3.20 -19.12 -10.21
C PRO A 348 -4.19 -18.14 -10.84
N ALA A 349 -4.46 -17.03 -10.17
CA ALA A 349 -5.16 -15.90 -10.75
C ALA A 349 -4.49 -15.48 -12.07
N LYS A 350 -5.29 -15.29 -13.12
CA LYS A 350 -4.80 -14.71 -14.37
C LYS A 350 -4.68 -13.20 -14.20
N LYS A 351 -3.55 -12.60 -14.59
CA LYS A 351 -3.39 -11.14 -14.61
C LYS A 351 -2.93 -10.63 -15.96
N GLU A 352 -3.41 -9.45 -16.32
CA GLU A 352 -3.07 -8.75 -17.56
C GLU A 352 -2.80 -7.28 -17.23
N LEU A 353 -1.66 -6.74 -17.67
CA LEU A 353 -1.31 -5.34 -17.43
C LEU A 353 -2.29 -4.42 -18.18
N LEU A 354 -2.97 -3.56 -17.43
CA LEU A 354 -3.90 -2.58 -17.97
C LEU A 354 -3.24 -1.20 -18.10
N LEU A 355 -2.62 -0.70 -17.03
CA LEU A 355 -1.97 0.61 -17.00
C LEU A 355 -0.62 0.53 -16.26
N ASN A 356 0.36 1.27 -16.76
CA ASN A 356 1.53 1.67 -16.00
C ASN A 356 1.39 3.16 -15.67
N LEU A 357 1.10 3.46 -14.41
CA LEU A 357 0.79 4.83 -13.96
C LEU A 357 1.95 5.81 -14.24
N ARG A 358 3.21 5.32 -14.19
CA ARG A 358 4.41 6.11 -14.48
C ARG A 358 4.41 6.71 -15.91
N GLN A 359 3.76 6.05 -16.87
CA GLN A 359 3.63 6.53 -18.24
C GLN A 359 2.66 7.70 -18.37
N TYR A 360 1.86 7.97 -17.33
CA TYR A 360 0.84 9.02 -17.28
C TYR A 360 1.16 10.12 -16.27
N GLY A 361 2.41 10.24 -15.86
CA GLY A 361 2.85 11.32 -14.96
C GLY A 361 2.76 11.02 -13.47
N TRP A 362 2.40 9.78 -13.08
CA TRP A 362 2.50 9.36 -11.69
C TRP A 362 3.97 9.26 -11.26
N ASN A 363 4.44 10.16 -10.42
CA ASN A 363 5.83 10.21 -9.94
C ASN A 363 5.98 9.95 -8.43
N ILE A 364 4.89 9.61 -7.77
CA ILE A 364 4.78 9.31 -6.34
C ILE A 364 5.17 7.85 -6.09
N GLU A 365 5.71 7.53 -4.91
CA GLU A 365 6.11 6.16 -4.60
C GLU A 365 4.92 5.22 -4.44
N LYS A 366 3.94 5.59 -3.59
CA LYS A 366 2.82 4.74 -3.21
C LYS A 366 1.56 5.08 -4.01
N ALA A 367 0.88 4.05 -4.54
CA ALA A 367 -0.45 4.10 -5.10
C ALA A 367 -1.30 3.09 -4.31
N GLU A 368 -2.17 3.55 -3.42
CA GLU A 368 -2.78 2.68 -2.40
C GLU A 368 -4.30 2.76 -2.32
N GLY A 369 -4.97 3.68 -3.01
CA GLY A 369 -6.43 3.65 -3.15
C GLY A 369 -6.85 3.52 -4.61
N LEU A 370 -7.81 2.63 -4.91
CA LEU A 370 -8.24 2.28 -6.26
C LEU A 370 -9.76 2.18 -6.35
N ALA A 371 -10.38 2.95 -7.23
CA ALA A 371 -11.81 2.84 -7.51
C ALA A 371 -12.10 2.87 -9.01
N ILE A 372 -13.22 2.24 -9.41
CA ILE A 372 -13.78 2.34 -10.75
C ILE A 372 -15.10 3.13 -10.70
N LEU A 373 -15.30 4.06 -11.63
CA LEU A 373 -16.54 4.83 -11.73
C LEU A 373 -17.62 4.01 -12.46
N PRO A 374 -18.90 4.36 -12.30
CA PRO A 374 -20.02 3.65 -12.95
C PRO A 374 -20.00 3.66 -14.48
N ASP A 375 -19.25 4.57 -15.12
CA ASP A 375 -19.05 4.57 -16.57
C ASP A 375 -18.23 3.37 -17.05
N ARG A 376 -17.58 2.62 -16.12
CA ARG A 376 -16.69 1.48 -16.37
C ARG A 376 -15.50 1.82 -17.28
N GLN A 377 -15.14 3.10 -17.32
CA GLN A 377 -14.01 3.63 -18.09
C GLN A 377 -13.06 4.45 -17.23
N THR A 378 -13.59 5.12 -16.18
CA THR A 378 -12.78 6.01 -15.36
C THR A 378 -12.29 5.28 -14.11
N ILE A 379 -10.97 5.13 -14.00
CA ILE A 379 -10.28 4.56 -12.85
C ILE A 379 -9.75 5.73 -12.02
N ALA A 380 -10.05 5.74 -10.73
CA ALA A 380 -9.49 6.69 -9.78
C ALA A 380 -8.39 6.01 -8.95
N VAL A 381 -7.26 6.70 -8.78
CA VAL A 381 -6.14 6.25 -7.96
C VAL A 381 -5.72 7.38 -7.04
N VAL A 382 -5.55 7.11 -5.76
CA VAL A 382 -5.02 8.04 -4.77
C VAL A 382 -3.74 7.48 -4.15
N ASN A 383 -2.81 8.36 -3.77
CA ASN A 383 -1.60 7.95 -3.05
C ASN A 383 -1.79 8.01 -1.54
N ASP A 384 -1.16 7.08 -0.82
CA ASP A 384 -0.77 7.32 0.56
C ASP A 384 0.45 8.26 0.56
N ASN A 385 0.37 9.33 1.33
CA ASN A 385 1.40 10.36 1.42
C ASN A 385 2.14 10.35 2.78
N ASP A 386 1.96 9.32 3.61
CA ASP A 386 2.54 9.25 4.96
C ASP A 386 2.29 10.55 5.76
N PHE A 387 1.09 11.15 5.63
CA PHE A 387 0.73 12.45 6.22
C PHE A 387 1.64 13.62 5.82
N GLY A 388 2.44 13.47 4.77
CA GLY A 388 3.40 14.47 4.29
C GLY A 388 4.59 14.68 5.22
N ILE A 389 4.88 13.73 6.10
CA ILE A 389 5.95 13.81 7.09
C ILE A 389 7.04 12.77 6.87
N ALA A 390 8.23 13.07 7.34
CA ALA A 390 9.34 12.15 7.47
C ALA A 390 10.06 12.37 8.80
N VAL A 391 10.67 11.32 9.35
CA VAL A 391 11.52 11.45 10.56
C VAL A 391 12.85 12.10 10.17
N LYS A 392 13.31 13.03 11.00
CA LYS A 392 14.59 13.72 10.91
C LYS A 392 15.45 13.34 12.09
N VAL A 393 16.73 13.12 11.83
CA VAL A 393 17.75 12.94 12.87
C VAL A 393 18.71 14.14 12.81
N ASP A 394 18.77 14.91 13.87
CA ASP A 394 19.73 15.99 14.04
C ASP A 394 20.93 15.48 14.82
N ASP A 395 22.09 15.33 14.15
CA ASP A 395 23.40 15.01 14.73
C ASP A 395 24.41 16.04 14.29
N ALA A 396 24.98 16.79 15.25
CA ALA A 396 25.97 17.82 14.98
C ALA A 396 27.25 17.30 14.27
N ASN A 397 27.50 16.01 14.35
CA ASN A 397 28.68 15.35 13.78
C ASN A 397 28.38 14.59 12.47
N ASN A 398 27.11 14.47 12.06
CA ASN A 398 26.71 13.71 10.88
C ASN A 398 25.52 14.39 10.17
N ASN A 399 25.78 15.19 9.17
CA ASN A 399 24.74 15.92 8.39
C ASN A 399 23.85 14.98 7.54
N ASN A 400 24.22 13.71 7.39
CA ASN A 400 23.44 12.69 6.66
C ASN A 400 22.97 11.59 7.59
N ALA A 401 22.72 11.91 8.85
CA ALA A 401 22.27 10.97 9.86
C ALA A 401 20.91 10.37 9.48
N SER A 402 20.76 9.07 9.66
CA SER A 402 19.49 8.35 9.54
C SER A 402 19.22 7.56 10.80
N VAL A 403 17.98 7.18 11.03
CA VAL A 403 17.58 6.39 12.22
C VAL A 403 18.32 5.07 12.34
N GLU A 404 18.72 4.45 11.21
CA GLU A 404 19.46 3.20 11.15
C GLU A 404 20.92 3.33 11.60
N ASP A 405 21.43 4.54 11.78
CA ASP A 405 22.78 4.80 12.28
C ASP A 405 22.87 4.69 13.81
N TYR A 406 21.72 4.58 14.49
CA TYR A 406 21.63 4.70 15.93
C TYR A 406 20.80 3.58 16.57
N THR A 407 21.00 3.45 17.87
CA THR A 407 20.22 2.61 18.79
C THR A 407 19.83 3.45 19.99
N TYR A 408 18.62 3.29 20.50
CA TYR A 408 18.19 3.89 21.76
C TYR A 408 18.16 2.86 22.87
N ASP A 409 19.01 3.04 23.90
CA ASP A 409 19.01 2.23 25.12
C ASP A 409 18.00 2.83 26.10
N ALA A 410 16.83 2.20 26.20
CA ALA A 410 15.72 2.72 27.01
C ALA A 410 16.00 2.60 28.53
N ASP A 411 16.83 1.61 28.96
CA ASP A 411 17.16 1.42 30.35
C ASP A 411 18.09 2.53 30.86
N LYS A 412 18.98 3.01 29.99
CA LYS A 412 19.90 4.11 30.27
C LYS A 412 19.43 5.48 29.78
N LYS A 413 18.40 5.50 28.91
CA LYS A 413 17.88 6.71 28.23
C LYS A 413 18.96 7.45 27.44
N ILE A 414 19.75 6.72 26.65
CA ILE A 414 20.82 7.27 25.81
C ILE A 414 20.72 6.75 24.38
N PHE A 415 21.19 7.57 23.43
CA PHE A 415 21.44 7.13 22.07
C PHE A 415 22.87 6.61 21.93
N LEU A 416 23.03 5.56 21.13
CA LEU A 416 24.31 4.95 20.78
C LEU A 416 24.47 4.95 19.27
N ASN A 417 25.67 5.29 18.78
CA ASN A 417 26.02 5.13 17.37
C ASN A 417 26.39 3.65 17.04
N LYS A 418 26.71 3.37 15.77
CA LYS A 418 27.13 2.05 15.28
C LYS A 418 28.39 1.48 15.99
N ASN A 419 29.17 2.32 16.66
CA ASN A 419 30.32 1.92 17.43
C ASN A 419 30.01 1.70 18.93
N ASN A 420 28.74 1.69 19.32
CA ASN A 420 28.23 1.64 20.69
C ASN A 420 28.77 2.79 21.59
N GLN A 421 29.04 3.95 20.99
CA GLN A 421 29.42 5.15 21.73
C GLN A 421 28.17 6.01 21.96
N GLN A 422 28.06 6.56 23.18
CA GLN A 422 26.97 7.49 23.48
C GLN A 422 27.10 8.75 22.61
N VAL A 423 25.97 9.18 22.05
CA VAL A 423 25.84 10.38 21.23
C VAL A 423 24.68 11.23 21.70
N ASP A 424 24.75 12.52 21.43
CA ASP A 424 23.67 13.47 21.66
C ASP A 424 23.03 13.79 20.31
N ILE A 425 21.85 13.23 20.08
CA ILE A 425 21.07 13.45 18.86
C ILE A 425 19.63 13.80 19.22
N HIS A 426 18.95 14.47 18.31
CA HIS A 426 17.52 14.77 18.41
C HIS A 426 16.77 14.07 17.30
N ILE A 427 15.63 13.46 17.64
CA ILE A 427 14.67 12.88 16.68
C ILE A 427 13.49 13.83 16.56
N GLY A 428 13.25 14.32 15.37
CA GLY A 428 12.15 15.24 15.07
C GLY A 428 11.47 14.91 13.75
N LEU A 429 10.64 15.83 13.28
CA LEU A 429 9.95 15.72 12.00
C LEU A 429 10.50 16.72 10.98
N GLN A 430 10.34 16.37 9.72
CA GLN A 430 10.45 17.25 8.57
C GLN A 430 9.32 16.97 7.58
N GLN A 431 9.07 17.88 6.66
CA GLN A 431 8.19 17.61 5.54
C GLN A 431 8.80 16.53 4.64
N ASN A 432 7.94 15.67 4.10
CA ASN A 432 8.32 14.69 3.08
C ASN A 432 8.73 15.38 1.77
N ALA A 433 9.15 14.61 0.75
CA ALA A 433 9.45 15.14 -0.58
C ALA A 433 8.24 15.95 -1.12
N PRO A 434 8.47 17.02 -1.89
CA PRO A 434 7.38 17.93 -2.30
C PRO A 434 6.19 17.22 -2.96
N GLU A 435 6.45 16.17 -3.75
CA GLU A 435 5.43 15.35 -4.40
C GLU A 435 4.64 14.45 -3.46
N GLU A 436 5.12 14.25 -2.23
CA GLU A 436 4.52 13.39 -1.21
C GLU A 436 4.00 14.16 0.01
N GLN A 437 4.04 15.50 0.00
CA GLN A 437 3.54 16.31 1.11
C GLN A 437 2.01 16.35 1.21
N GLN A 438 1.31 16.03 0.12
CA GLN A 438 -0.15 16.04 0.06
C GLN A 438 -0.66 14.80 -0.67
N SER A 439 -1.82 14.31 -0.24
CA SER A 439 -2.53 13.30 -1.02
C SER A 439 -2.91 13.85 -2.38
N GLN A 440 -2.82 13.02 -3.42
CA GLN A 440 -3.12 13.36 -4.80
C GLN A 440 -4.04 12.30 -5.39
N ILE A 441 -5.06 12.72 -6.13
CA ILE A 441 -5.96 11.80 -6.84
C ILE A 441 -5.83 11.99 -8.35
N TYR A 442 -5.67 10.87 -9.05
CA TYR A 442 -5.63 10.80 -10.51
C TYR A 442 -6.86 10.07 -11.04
N LEU A 443 -7.48 10.61 -12.07
CA LEU A 443 -8.55 9.97 -12.81
C LEU A 443 -8.02 9.58 -14.19
N PHE A 444 -7.97 8.27 -14.46
CA PHE A 444 -7.54 7.70 -15.74
C PHE A 444 -8.78 7.26 -16.52
N LYS A 445 -9.15 8.01 -17.54
CA LYS A 445 -10.29 7.66 -18.41
C LYS A 445 -9.79 6.83 -19.59
N LEU A 446 -10.14 5.55 -19.58
CA LEU A 446 -9.81 4.60 -20.64
C LEU A 446 -10.54 4.91 -21.94
N ASN A 447 -9.95 4.53 -23.07
CA ASN A 447 -10.57 4.68 -24.39
C ASN A 447 -11.73 3.71 -24.62
N GLN A 448 -11.85 2.64 -23.82
CA GLN A 448 -12.91 1.64 -23.89
C GLN A 448 -13.35 1.18 -22.50
N LYS A 449 -14.55 0.64 -22.40
CA LYS A 449 -15.09 0.10 -21.14
C LYS A 449 -14.39 -1.22 -20.76
N LEU A 450 -14.30 -1.43 -19.46
CA LEU A 450 -13.85 -2.69 -18.84
C LEU A 450 -14.98 -3.72 -18.80
#